data_0b748ac19350ffeac49e4c93295411b4
#
_entry.id   0b748ac19350ffeac49e4c93295411b4
#
_cell.length_a   1.000
_cell.length_b   1.000
_cell.length_c   1.000
_cell.angle_alpha   90.00
_cell.angle_beta   90.00
_cell.angle_gamma   90.00
#
_symmetry.space_group_name_H-M   'P 1'
#
loop_
_entity.id
_entity.type
_entity.pdbx_description
1 polymer ?
#
loop_
_entity_poly.entity_id
_entity_poly.type
_entity_poly.pdbx_seq_one_letter_code
_entity_poly.pdbx_strand_id
1 'polypeptide(L)'
;MLCPFFVPTGIHRSERNRPAGLQDVQVKPTRSQLIAKAMSDKAVSSGKLTAAQVAQFVFDAMAENRFYIYSHPRALGGVQVLLEDRMLQRNPTDPFKERPEIGERLRAELKG
;
A
#
# COMPACT_ATOMS: atom_id res chain seq x y z
N MET A 1 -3.64 11.92 13.08
CA MET A 1 -3.90 10.63 12.37
C MET A 1 -2.73 10.32 11.46
N LEU A 2 -2.03 9.20 11.68
CA LEU A 2 -0.91 8.76 10.83
C LEU A 2 -1.45 8.05 9.57
N CYS A 3 -1.02 8.52 8.41
CA CYS A 3 -1.29 7.92 7.10
C CYS A 3 0.04 7.46 6.48
N PRO A 4 0.54 6.26 6.86
CA PRO A 4 1.79 5.74 6.35
C PRO A 4 1.62 5.25 4.91
N PHE A 5 2.67 5.36 4.12
CA PHE A 5 2.83 4.63 2.87
C PHE A 5 3.64 3.35 3.14
N PHE A 6 4.31 2.78 2.15
CA PHE A 6 5.10 1.57 2.36
C PHE A 6 6.31 1.82 3.25
N VAL A 7 6.33 1.14 4.40
CA VAL A 7 7.41 1.18 5.38
C VAL A 7 7.94 -0.25 5.55
N PRO A 8 9.25 -0.49 5.49
CA PRO A 8 9.82 -1.83 5.60
C PRO A 8 9.64 -2.38 7.02
N THR A 9 8.51 -3.03 7.22
CA THR A 9 8.09 -3.71 8.45
C THR A 9 7.67 -5.14 8.15
N GLY A 10 7.29 -5.90 9.17
CA GLY A 10 6.79 -7.25 9.00
C GLY A 10 5.30 -7.36 8.65
N ILE A 11 4.62 -6.27 8.31
CA ILE A 11 3.17 -6.26 8.10
C ILE A 11 2.71 -7.20 6.97
N HIS A 12 3.49 -7.29 5.90
CA HIS A 12 3.21 -8.18 4.75
C HIS A 12 3.34 -9.66 5.09
N ARG A 13 3.83 -10.00 6.29
CA ARG A 13 3.94 -11.35 6.84
C ARG A 13 3.04 -11.56 8.05
N SER A 14 1.89 -10.89 8.09
CA SER A 14 0.95 -10.92 9.21
C SER A 14 0.36 -12.32 9.48
N GLU A 15 0.35 -13.19 8.48
CA GLU A 15 -0.07 -14.59 8.60
C GLU A 15 0.63 -15.34 9.76
N ARG A 16 1.88 -15.00 10.07
CA ARG A 16 2.62 -15.59 11.20
C ARG A 16 1.94 -15.37 12.56
N ASN A 17 1.09 -14.36 12.68
CA ASN A 17 0.39 -13.99 13.90
C ASN A 17 -1.01 -14.63 13.97
N ARG A 18 -1.44 -15.38 12.96
CA ARG A 18 -2.75 -16.03 12.93
C ARG A 18 -2.78 -17.19 13.92
N PRO A 19 -3.74 -17.24 14.84
CA PRO A 19 -3.90 -18.37 15.74
C PRO A 19 -4.04 -19.69 14.99
N ALA A 20 -3.52 -20.79 15.54
CA ALA A 20 -3.52 -22.09 14.88
C ALA A 20 -4.92 -22.56 14.45
N GLY A 21 -5.96 -22.31 15.27
CA GLY A 21 -7.34 -22.67 14.94
C GLY A 21 -7.98 -21.84 13.81
N LEU A 22 -7.32 -20.75 13.37
CA LEU A 22 -7.77 -19.87 12.29
C LEU A 22 -6.83 -19.96 11.06
N GLN A 23 -5.84 -20.83 11.11
CA GLN A 23 -4.97 -21.08 9.95
C GLN A 23 -5.78 -21.84 8.91
N ASP A 24 -5.75 -21.32 7.69
CA ASP A 24 -6.38 -22.01 6.57
C ASP A 24 -5.67 -23.37 6.35
N VAL A 25 -6.45 -24.41 6.05
CA VAL A 25 -5.91 -25.65 5.51
C VAL A 25 -5.03 -25.26 4.32
N GLN A 26 -3.81 -25.78 4.26
CA GLN A 26 -2.84 -25.43 3.20
C GLN A 26 -3.43 -25.73 1.82
N VAL A 27 -4.17 -24.76 1.28
CA VAL A 27 -4.63 -24.78 -0.10
C VAL A 27 -3.52 -24.16 -0.95
N LYS A 28 -3.18 -24.83 -2.04
CA LYS A 28 -2.20 -24.32 -3.00
C LYS A 28 -2.61 -22.90 -3.43
N PRO A 29 -1.76 -21.88 -3.26
CA PRO A 29 -2.13 -20.50 -3.55
C PRO A 29 -2.46 -20.35 -5.04
N THR A 30 -3.47 -19.54 -5.33
CA THR A 30 -3.82 -19.18 -6.70
C THR A 30 -2.75 -18.27 -7.31
N ARG A 31 -2.73 -18.18 -8.64
CA ARG A 31 -1.79 -17.30 -9.35
C ARG A 31 -1.92 -15.83 -8.93
N SER A 32 -3.15 -15.34 -8.78
CA SER A 32 -3.41 -13.98 -8.31
C SER A 32 -2.90 -13.73 -6.90
N GLN A 33 -3.01 -14.70 -6.00
CA GLN A 33 -2.45 -14.62 -4.65
C GLN A 33 -0.92 -14.55 -4.67
N LEU A 34 -0.26 -15.35 -5.53
CA LEU A 34 1.20 -15.30 -5.69
C LEU A 34 1.67 -13.95 -6.23
N ILE A 35 0.98 -13.39 -7.24
CA ILE A 35 1.28 -12.08 -7.80
C ILE A 35 1.07 -10.98 -6.74
N ALA A 36 -0.07 -11.00 -6.05
CA ALA A 36 -0.37 -10.02 -5.01
C ALA A 36 0.66 -10.06 -3.87
N LYS A 37 1.07 -11.27 -3.45
CA LYS A 37 2.13 -11.45 -2.45
C LYS A 37 3.46 -10.87 -2.92
N ALA A 38 3.90 -11.20 -4.13
CA ALA A 38 5.16 -10.69 -4.68
C ALA A 38 5.15 -9.14 -4.81
N MET A 39 4.02 -8.55 -5.22
CA MET A 39 3.86 -7.10 -5.28
C MET A 39 3.92 -6.47 -3.89
N SER A 40 3.26 -7.06 -2.90
CA SER A 40 3.28 -6.58 -1.51
C SER A 40 4.68 -6.66 -0.91
N ASP A 41 5.37 -7.79 -1.08
CA ASP A 41 6.74 -8.00 -0.61
C ASP A 41 7.69 -6.95 -1.22
N LYS A 42 7.57 -6.70 -2.53
CA LYS A 42 8.37 -5.70 -3.24
C LYS A 42 8.04 -4.29 -2.77
N ALA A 43 6.77 -3.94 -2.63
CA ALA A 43 6.34 -2.61 -2.20
C ALA A 43 6.85 -2.30 -0.79
N VAL A 44 6.69 -3.22 0.16
CA VAL A 44 7.15 -3.03 1.54
C VAL A 44 8.67 -2.99 1.62
N SER A 45 9.39 -3.91 0.94
CA SER A 45 10.86 -3.96 0.97
C SER A 45 11.51 -2.76 0.28
N SER A 46 10.83 -2.12 -0.67
CA SER A 46 11.32 -0.92 -1.36
C SER A 46 11.11 0.39 -0.58
N GLY A 47 10.44 0.34 0.57
CA GLY A 47 10.23 1.50 1.43
C GLY A 47 11.55 2.11 1.88
N LYS A 48 11.69 3.44 1.73
CA LYS A 48 12.92 4.18 2.04
C LYS A 48 12.95 4.73 3.45
N LEU A 49 11.79 4.87 4.09
CA LEU A 49 11.66 5.38 5.45
C LEU A 49 11.62 4.23 6.45
N THR A 50 12.42 4.34 7.50
CA THR A 50 12.39 3.39 8.62
C THR A 50 11.17 3.62 9.52
N ALA A 51 10.78 2.61 10.28
CA ALA A 51 9.72 2.76 11.29
C ALA A 51 10.04 3.84 12.32
N ALA A 52 11.31 3.99 12.70
CA ALA A 52 11.77 5.02 13.63
C ALA A 52 11.57 6.44 13.05
N GLN A 53 11.89 6.65 11.78
CA GLN A 53 11.65 7.94 11.11
C GLN A 53 10.16 8.27 11.04
N VAL A 54 9.31 7.27 10.75
CA VAL A 54 7.86 7.47 10.74
C VAL A 54 7.34 7.78 12.14
N ALA A 55 7.87 7.14 13.19
CA ALA A 55 7.53 7.47 14.57
C ALA A 55 7.93 8.91 14.92
N GLN A 56 9.11 9.38 14.46
CA GLN A 56 9.53 10.76 14.67
C GLN A 56 8.55 11.77 14.07
N PHE A 57 8.02 11.51 12.86
CA PHE A 57 6.98 12.38 12.27
C PHE A 57 5.73 12.49 13.13
N VAL A 58 5.40 11.46 13.92
CA VAL A 58 4.28 11.53 14.86
C VAL A 58 4.60 12.47 16.01
N PHE A 59 5.79 12.37 16.61
CA PHE A 59 6.20 13.27 17.69
C PHE A 59 6.27 14.73 17.23
N ASP A 60 6.85 14.98 16.05
CA ASP A 60 6.93 16.31 15.45
C ASP A 60 5.52 16.90 15.22
N ALA A 61 4.61 16.09 14.67
CA ALA A 61 3.24 16.51 14.45
C ALA A 61 2.47 16.78 15.75
N MET A 62 2.75 16.04 16.82
CA MET A 62 2.20 16.31 18.16
C MET A 62 2.69 17.65 18.69
N ALA A 63 3.99 17.94 18.57
CA ALA A 63 4.57 19.21 18.97
C ALA A 63 4.00 20.40 18.19
N GLU A 64 3.69 20.21 16.91
CA GLU A 64 3.11 21.22 16.02
C GLU A 64 1.56 21.26 16.07
N ASN A 65 0.93 20.43 16.87
CA ASN A 65 -0.53 20.28 16.93
C ASN A 65 -1.19 19.96 15.58
N ARG A 66 -0.50 19.16 14.75
CA ARG A 66 -0.90 18.79 13.38
C ARG A 66 -1.62 17.47 13.36
N PHE A 67 -2.86 17.43 12.86
CA PHE A 67 -3.71 16.23 12.89
C PHE A 67 -3.35 15.20 11.82
N TYR A 68 -3.15 15.61 10.56
CA TYR A 68 -2.80 14.69 9.47
C TYR A 68 -1.29 14.57 9.31
N ILE A 69 -0.80 13.32 9.34
CA ILE A 69 0.62 13.00 9.31
C ILE A 69 0.86 12.05 8.14
N TYR A 70 1.47 12.55 7.07
CA TYR A 70 1.80 11.75 5.89
C TYR A 70 3.30 11.43 5.89
N SER A 71 3.63 10.13 5.89
CA SER A 71 5.03 9.70 5.84
C SER A 71 5.69 9.99 4.48
N HIS A 72 4.89 10.03 3.41
CA HIS A 72 5.35 10.26 2.04
C HIS A 72 4.48 11.34 1.37
N PRO A 73 4.85 12.64 1.48
CA PRO A 73 4.04 13.72 0.93
C PRO A 73 3.75 13.60 -0.58
N ARG A 74 4.65 12.97 -1.35
CA ARG A 74 4.42 12.72 -2.78
C ARG A 74 3.25 11.78 -3.07
N ALA A 75 2.84 10.95 -2.10
CA ALA A 75 1.67 10.09 -2.24
C ALA A 75 0.34 10.85 -2.19
N LEU A 76 0.34 12.12 -1.75
CA LEU A 76 -0.84 12.97 -1.69
C LEU A 76 -1.47 13.23 -3.06
N GLY A 77 -0.69 13.21 -4.15
CA GLY A 77 -1.24 13.34 -5.51
C GLY A 77 -2.29 12.28 -5.82
N GLY A 78 -2.07 11.02 -5.42
CA GLY A 78 -3.06 9.96 -5.58
C GLY A 78 -4.31 10.16 -4.72
N VAL A 79 -4.16 10.71 -3.51
CA VAL A 79 -5.30 11.06 -2.64
C VAL A 79 -6.11 12.18 -3.26
N GLN A 80 -5.44 13.21 -3.80
CA GLN A 80 -6.10 14.33 -4.48
C GLN A 80 -6.94 13.84 -5.66
N VAL A 81 -6.36 13.03 -6.55
CA VAL A 81 -7.07 12.47 -7.72
C VAL A 81 -8.30 11.69 -7.27
N LEU A 82 -8.18 10.85 -6.24
CA LEU A 82 -9.30 10.08 -5.70
C LEU A 82 -10.43 10.97 -5.17
N LEU A 83 -10.10 12.06 -4.49
CA LEU A 83 -11.07 13.01 -3.97
C LEU A 83 -11.74 13.77 -5.11
N GLU A 84 -10.98 14.23 -6.10
CA GLU A 84 -11.49 14.93 -7.27
C GLU A 84 -12.45 14.04 -8.08
N ASP A 85 -12.11 12.75 -8.31
CA ASP A 85 -13.00 11.81 -9.00
C ASP A 85 -14.35 11.70 -8.29
N ARG A 86 -14.35 11.65 -6.95
CA ARG A 86 -15.59 11.57 -6.17
C ARG A 86 -16.38 12.87 -6.21
N MET A 87 -15.73 14.01 -6.03
CA MET A 87 -16.41 15.31 -6.04
C MET A 87 -17.01 15.64 -7.40
N LEU A 88 -16.35 15.23 -8.48
CA LEU A 88 -16.81 15.45 -9.85
C LEU A 88 -17.69 14.30 -10.38
N GLN A 89 -18.01 13.32 -9.54
CA GLN A 89 -18.85 12.15 -9.87
C GLN A 89 -18.42 11.43 -11.16
N ARG A 90 -17.13 11.34 -11.38
CA ARG A 90 -16.57 10.63 -12.53
C ARG A 90 -16.06 9.23 -12.13
N ASN A 91 -15.84 8.37 -13.12
CA ASN A 91 -15.24 7.06 -12.89
C ASN A 91 -13.83 7.19 -12.31
N PRO A 92 -13.40 6.22 -11.46
CA PRO A 92 -12.05 6.24 -10.91
C PRO A 92 -10.98 6.35 -11.99
N THR A 93 -10.04 7.26 -11.80
CA THR A 93 -8.88 7.40 -12.69
C THR A 93 -8.04 6.13 -12.64
N ASP A 94 -7.64 5.61 -13.80
CA ASP A 94 -6.76 4.44 -13.87
C ASP A 94 -5.42 4.73 -13.16
N PRO A 95 -5.05 3.97 -12.12
CA PRO A 95 -3.80 4.17 -11.39
C PRO A 95 -2.55 3.95 -12.26
N PHE A 96 -2.70 3.30 -13.41
CA PHE A 96 -1.62 3.06 -14.37
C PHE A 96 -1.61 4.05 -15.54
N LYS A 97 -2.42 5.12 -15.49
CA LYS A 97 -2.52 6.11 -16.57
C LYS A 97 -1.16 6.68 -16.99
N GLU A 98 -0.27 6.93 -16.02
CA GLU A 98 1.09 7.46 -16.27
C GLU A 98 2.11 6.37 -16.66
N ARG A 99 1.75 5.10 -16.42
CA ARG A 99 2.61 3.93 -16.70
C ARG A 99 1.77 2.76 -17.20
N PRO A 100 1.18 2.90 -18.40
CA PRO A 100 0.26 1.91 -18.96
C PRO A 100 0.90 0.53 -19.13
N GLU A 101 2.23 0.49 -19.42
CA GLU A 101 3.00 -0.74 -19.55
C GLU A 101 2.95 -1.64 -18.30
N ILE A 102 2.88 -1.03 -17.11
CA ILE A 102 2.73 -1.79 -15.85
C ILE A 102 1.35 -2.43 -15.77
N GLY A 103 0.30 -1.67 -16.09
CA GLY A 103 -1.07 -2.17 -16.09
C GLY A 103 -1.28 -3.30 -17.10
N GLU A 104 -0.74 -3.15 -18.31
CA GLU A 104 -0.80 -4.17 -19.36
C GLU A 104 -0.09 -5.46 -18.96
N ARG A 105 1.12 -5.35 -18.43
CA ARG A 105 1.88 -6.49 -17.93
C ARG A 105 1.12 -7.25 -16.83
N LEU A 106 0.57 -6.54 -15.85
CA LEU A 106 -0.21 -7.17 -14.76
C LEU A 106 -1.46 -7.87 -15.29
N ARG A 107 -2.17 -7.26 -16.23
CA ARG A 107 -3.35 -7.88 -16.87
C ARG A 107 -2.97 -9.13 -17.67
N ALA A 108 -1.83 -9.11 -18.36
CA ALA A 108 -1.33 -10.27 -19.10
C ALA A 108 -0.95 -11.42 -18.16
N GLU A 109 -0.26 -11.11 -17.06
CA GLU A 109 0.11 -12.11 -16.05
C GLU A 109 -1.10 -12.74 -15.34
N LEU A 110 -2.22 -12.02 -15.23
CA LEU A 110 -3.45 -12.53 -14.64
C LEU A 110 -4.26 -13.44 -15.58
N LYS A 111 -4.15 -13.24 -16.91
CA LYS A 111 -4.88 -14.01 -17.92
C LYS A 111 -4.23 -15.36 -18.26
N GLY A 112 -2.94 -15.53 -18.04
CA GLY A 112 -2.21 -16.79 -18.26
C GLY A 112 -2.21 -17.67 -17.04
#